data_95f91d763a6136157e49988f2d2ace7e
#
_entry.id   95f91d763a6136157e49988f2d2ace7e
#
_cell.length_a   1.000
_cell.length_b   1.000
_cell.length_c   1.000
_cell.angle_alpha   90.00
_cell.angle_beta   90.00
_cell.angle_gamma   90.00
#
_symmetry.space_group_name_H-M   'P 1'
#
loop_
_entity.id
_entity.type
_entity.pdbx_description
1 polymer ?
#
loop_
_entity_poly.entity_id
_entity_poly.type
_entity_poly.pdbx_seq_one_letter_code
_entity_poly.pdbx_strand_id
1 'polypeptide(L)'
;MKRSFLLPIAIGLTLSLPALAAPAKKAQAACPSQKFSTFFAAFSDSVPLQKAFTDYPLTTVMLDHAVEPEPRKISKQLPMSKLSFPLIPPKAVRTKQGLAFRVDQETDNNAKVSLFKVDTGYQVAYFFRKESCWKLERREDWSM
;
A
#
# COMPACT_ATOMS: atom_id res chain seq x y z
N MET A 1 78.29 1.72 -41.60
CA MET A 1 77.09 2.57 -41.67
C MET A 1 75.93 1.85 -40.95
N LYS A 2 75.70 2.25 -39.68
CA LYS A 2 74.61 1.73 -38.90
C LYS A 2 73.50 2.76 -38.78
N ARG A 3 72.33 2.53 -39.37
CA ARG A 3 71.16 3.40 -39.27
C ARG A 3 70.31 2.90 -38.13
N SER A 4 70.27 3.65 -37.02
CA SER A 4 69.34 3.44 -35.93
C SER A 4 67.99 4.02 -36.26
N PHE A 5 66.98 3.17 -36.28
CA PHE A 5 65.55 3.57 -36.36
C PHE A 5 65.02 3.78 -34.96
N LEU A 6 64.67 5.01 -34.60
CA LEU A 6 63.96 5.35 -33.40
C LEU A 6 62.44 5.24 -33.68
N LEU A 7 61.78 4.35 -32.97
CA LEU A 7 60.29 4.22 -32.97
C LEU A 7 59.71 5.18 -31.90
N PRO A 8 58.71 5.99 -32.23
CA PRO A 8 58.01 6.78 -31.22
C PRO A 8 56.96 5.90 -30.54
N ILE A 9 57.02 5.83 -29.19
CA ILE A 9 56.01 5.25 -28.36
C ILE A 9 54.85 6.24 -28.21
N ALA A 10 53.70 5.93 -28.78
CA ALA A 10 52.44 6.68 -28.59
C ALA A 10 51.80 6.18 -27.29
N ILE A 11 51.79 7.02 -26.26
CA ILE A 11 51.06 6.79 -25.01
C ILE A 11 49.60 7.19 -25.23
N GLY A 12 48.74 6.18 -25.41
CA GLY A 12 47.28 6.36 -25.49
C GLY A 12 46.70 6.60 -24.11
N LEU A 13 46.27 7.82 -23.87
CA LEU A 13 45.53 8.21 -22.63
C LEU A 13 44.06 7.77 -22.79
N THR A 14 43.68 6.65 -22.18
CA THR A 14 42.29 6.21 -22.15
C THR A 14 41.53 6.97 -21.03
N LEU A 15 40.68 7.93 -21.43
CA LEU A 15 39.75 8.56 -20.54
C LEU A 15 38.63 7.58 -20.21
N SER A 16 38.65 7.01 -18.99
CA SER A 16 37.55 6.26 -18.42
C SER A 16 36.47 7.22 -17.94
N LEU A 17 35.35 7.32 -18.66
CA LEU A 17 34.18 8.05 -18.21
C LEU A 17 33.50 7.22 -17.08
N PRO A 18 33.20 7.80 -15.91
CA PRO A 18 32.39 7.13 -14.89
C PRO A 18 30.95 7.02 -15.42
N ALA A 19 30.46 5.78 -15.54
CA ALA A 19 29.06 5.53 -15.81
C ALA A 19 28.22 6.04 -14.62
N LEU A 20 27.46 7.12 -14.81
CA LEU A 20 26.43 7.56 -13.87
C LEU A 20 25.36 6.47 -13.80
N ALA A 21 25.38 5.68 -12.74
CA ALA A 21 24.31 4.74 -12.42
C ALA A 21 23.02 5.52 -12.19
N ALA A 22 22.06 5.39 -13.09
CA ALA A 22 20.73 5.94 -12.90
C ALA A 22 20.08 5.32 -11.64
N PRO A 23 19.38 6.10 -10.78
CA PRO A 23 18.74 5.56 -9.60
C PRO A 23 17.74 4.48 -10.03
N ALA A 24 17.88 3.27 -9.46
CA ALA A 24 16.97 2.16 -9.72
C ALA A 24 15.56 2.59 -9.29
N LYS A 25 14.64 2.73 -10.25
CA LYS A 25 13.20 2.93 -9.99
C LYS A 25 12.77 1.76 -9.11
N LYS A 26 12.31 2.04 -7.86
CA LYS A 26 11.71 1.01 -7.00
C LYS A 26 10.65 0.29 -7.82
N ALA A 27 10.79 -1.01 -8.01
CA ALA A 27 9.84 -1.80 -8.75
C ALA A 27 8.46 -1.62 -8.10
N GLN A 28 7.51 -1.05 -8.84
CA GLN A 28 6.15 -0.88 -8.38
C GLN A 28 5.51 -2.28 -8.30
N ALA A 29 4.84 -2.59 -7.19
CA ALA A 29 4.17 -3.88 -7.03
C ALA A 29 3.18 -4.10 -8.18
N ALA A 30 3.20 -5.31 -8.76
CA ALA A 30 2.24 -5.65 -9.80
C ALA A 30 0.83 -5.75 -9.23
N CYS A 31 -0.17 -5.28 -9.99
CA CYS A 31 -1.58 -5.39 -9.60
C CYS A 31 -1.98 -6.86 -9.46
N PRO A 32 -2.45 -7.30 -8.27
CA PRO A 32 -2.80 -8.70 -8.04
C PRO A 32 -3.94 -9.19 -8.92
N SER A 33 -4.95 -8.34 -9.17
CA SER A 33 -6.10 -8.66 -10.00
C SER A 33 -6.93 -7.42 -10.31
N GLN A 34 -7.59 -7.44 -11.47
CA GLN A 34 -8.62 -6.46 -11.83
C GLN A 34 -9.98 -6.79 -11.22
N LYS A 35 -10.20 -8.05 -10.82
CA LYS A 35 -11.40 -8.50 -10.13
C LYS A 35 -11.28 -8.20 -8.64
N PHE A 36 -12.24 -7.47 -8.07
CA PHE A 36 -12.17 -7.00 -6.69
C PHE A 36 -12.00 -8.15 -5.68
N SER A 37 -12.79 -9.20 -5.78
CA SER A 37 -12.72 -10.31 -4.82
C SER A 37 -11.33 -10.99 -4.75
N THR A 38 -10.69 -11.17 -5.91
CA THR A 38 -9.33 -11.74 -6.00
C THR A 38 -8.28 -10.75 -5.50
N PHE A 39 -8.40 -9.47 -5.88
CA PHE A 39 -7.55 -8.41 -5.36
C PHE A 39 -7.64 -8.32 -3.83
N PHE A 40 -8.86 -8.25 -3.30
CA PHE A 40 -9.10 -8.10 -1.87
C PHE A 40 -8.56 -9.28 -1.05
N ALA A 41 -8.70 -10.51 -1.54
CA ALA A 41 -8.10 -11.68 -0.89
C ALA A 41 -6.58 -11.56 -0.78
N ALA A 42 -5.89 -11.20 -1.87
CA ALA A 42 -4.44 -10.99 -1.86
C ALA A 42 -4.02 -9.80 -0.98
N PHE A 43 -4.73 -8.67 -1.09
CA PHE A 43 -4.47 -7.44 -0.33
C PHE A 43 -4.61 -7.67 1.18
N SER A 44 -5.68 -8.31 1.62
CA SER A 44 -5.95 -8.52 3.04
C SER A 44 -4.94 -9.45 3.73
N ASP A 45 -4.28 -10.34 3.00
CA ASP A 45 -3.34 -11.31 3.56
C ASP A 45 -1.86 -10.90 3.39
N SER A 46 -1.58 -9.72 2.78
CA SER A 46 -0.22 -9.29 2.46
C SER A 46 0.05 -7.85 2.89
N VAL A 47 0.88 -7.66 3.92
CA VAL A 47 1.34 -6.32 4.35
C VAL A 47 2.05 -5.55 3.23
N PRO A 48 2.93 -6.14 2.41
CA PRO A 48 3.50 -5.45 1.26
C PRO A 48 2.46 -4.93 0.27
N LEU A 49 1.41 -5.72 -0.04
CA LEU A 49 0.32 -5.28 -0.90
C LEU A 49 -0.53 -4.19 -0.26
N GLN A 50 -0.82 -4.29 1.04
CA GLN A 50 -1.51 -3.22 1.77
C GLN A 50 -0.75 -1.90 1.69
N LYS A 51 0.58 -1.92 1.83
CA LYS A 51 1.41 -0.73 1.67
C LYS A 51 1.45 -0.20 0.24
N ALA A 52 1.51 -1.08 -0.76
CA ALA A 52 1.63 -0.70 -2.16
C ALA A 52 0.31 -0.17 -2.77
N PHE A 53 -0.82 -0.71 -2.32
CA PHE A 53 -2.15 -0.41 -2.87
C PHE A 53 -3.06 0.34 -1.88
N THR A 54 -2.48 1.15 -1.02
CA THR A 54 -3.18 2.16 -0.21
C THR A 54 -2.82 3.54 -0.73
N ASP A 55 -3.80 4.40 -0.91
CA ASP A 55 -3.58 5.80 -1.25
C ASP A 55 -3.10 6.58 -0.02
N TYR A 56 -2.06 7.38 -0.19
CA TYR A 56 -1.49 8.19 0.88
C TYR A 56 -1.57 9.68 0.54
N PRO A 57 -1.93 10.51 1.52
CA PRO A 57 -2.33 10.17 2.89
C PRO A 57 -3.67 9.44 2.92
N LEU A 58 -3.78 8.37 3.74
CA LEU A 58 -5.02 7.62 3.89
C LEU A 58 -6.04 8.42 4.68
N THR A 59 -7.24 8.59 4.13
CA THR A 59 -8.37 9.15 4.89
C THR A 59 -8.82 8.14 5.93
N THR A 60 -8.69 8.51 7.20
CA THR A 60 -9.12 7.68 8.33
C THR A 60 -10.17 8.43 9.14
N VAL A 61 -11.33 7.80 9.31
CA VAL A 61 -12.43 8.29 10.13
C VAL A 61 -12.54 7.42 11.37
N MET A 62 -12.74 8.03 12.52
CA MET A 62 -12.93 7.34 13.81
C MET A 62 -13.88 8.12 14.72
N LEU A 63 -14.39 7.46 15.76
CA LEU A 63 -15.17 8.10 16.81
C LEU A 63 -14.21 8.65 17.88
N ASP A 64 -14.46 9.88 18.29
CA ASP A 64 -13.81 10.49 19.45
C ASP A 64 -14.74 10.31 20.66
N HIS A 65 -14.40 9.33 21.48
CA HIS A 65 -15.17 8.97 22.67
C HIS A 65 -14.93 9.91 23.87
N ALA A 66 -14.00 10.86 23.76
CA ALA A 66 -13.74 11.85 24.81
C ALA A 66 -14.76 13.00 24.80
N VAL A 67 -15.63 13.07 23.81
CA VAL A 67 -16.67 14.10 23.67
C VAL A 67 -17.98 13.63 24.24
N GLU A 68 -18.51 14.36 25.24
CA GLU A 68 -19.81 14.15 25.85
C GLU A 68 -20.87 15.09 25.23
N PRO A 69 -22.17 14.73 25.14
CA PRO A 69 -22.76 13.46 25.60
C PRO A 69 -22.67 12.31 24.57
N GLU A 70 -22.26 12.60 23.33
CA GLU A 70 -22.17 11.60 22.25
C GLU A 70 -20.79 11.64 21.59
N PRO A 71 -20.23 10.47 21.23
CA PRO A 71 -18.98 10.39 20.49
C PRO A 71 -19.06 11.19 19.19
N ARG A 72 -18.02 11.96 18.89
CA ARG A 72 -17.95 12.76 17.68
C ARG A 72 -17.10 12.10 16.60
N LYS A 73 -17.62 12.13 15.37
CA LYS A 73 -16.86 11.69 14.19
C LYS A 73 -15.70 12.66 13.92
N ILE A 74 -14.48 12.12 13.84
CA ILE A 74 -13.30 12.86 13.42
C ILE A 74 -12.67 12.21 12.18
N SER A 75 -12.15 13.04 11.27
CA SER A 75 -11.46 12.60 10.06
C SER A 75 -10.03 13.10 10.07
N LYS A 76 -9.07 12.22 9.75
CA LYS A 76 -7.64 12.52 9.67
C LYS A 76 -7.07 12.01 8.35
N GLN A 77 -6.10 12.74 7.84
CA GLN A 77 -5.27 12.32 6.70
C GLN A 77 -3.94 11.77 7.25
N LEU A 78 -3.73 10.47 7.14
CA LEU A 78 -2.57 9.81 7.74
C LEU A 78 -1.56 9.38 6.67
N PRO A 79 -0.32 9.89 6.72
CA PRO A 79 0.76 9.38 5.89
C PRO A 79 1.11 7.94 6.30
N MET A 80 1.77 7.19 5.42
CA MET A 80 2.17 5.80 5.68
C MET A 80 2.91 5.63 7.01
N SER A 81 3.77 6.58 7.38
CA SER A 81 4.57 6.56 8.62
C SER A 81 3.75 6.65 9.91
N LYS A 82 2.48 7.05 9.82
CA LYS A 82 1.54 7.14 10.96
C LYS A 82 0.52 6.01 10.99
N LEU A 83 0.60 5.07 10.06
CA LEU A 83 -0.28 3.91 9.98
C LEU A 83 0.40 2.68 10.58
N SER A 84 -0.38 1.91 11.35
CA SER A 84 0.04 0.60 11.84
C SER A 84 -0.43 -0.49 10.88
N PHE A 85 0.49 -1.34 10.41
CA PHE A 85 0.18 -2.45 9.53
C PHE A 85 0.21 -3.78 10.30
N PRO A 86 -0.64 -4.74 9.93
CA PRO A 86 -1.59 -4.71 8.81
C PRO A 86 -2.81 -3.80 9.08
N LEU A 87 -3.28 -3.08 8.05
CA LEU A 87 -4.54 -2.30 8.11
C LEU A 87 -5.77 -3.23 8.20
N ILE A 88 -5.67 -4.37 7.53
CA ILE A 88 -6.63 -5.47 7.55
C ILE A 88 -5.91 -6.70 8.10
N PRO A 89 -6.39 -7.31 9.20
CA PRO A 89 -5.77 -8.51 9.75
C PRO A 89 -5.77 -9.67 8.73
N PRO A 90 -4.71 -10.47 8.63
CA PRO A 90 -4.67 -11.65 7.75
C PRO A 90 -5.75 -12.67 8.10
N LYS A 91 -6.13 -13.52 7.14
CA LYS A 91 -7.21 -14.52 7.29
C LYS A 91 -7.05 -15.37 8.55
N ALA A 92 -5.85 -15.87 8.83
CA ALA A 92 -5.59 -16.69 10.01
C ALA A 92 -5.90 -15.94 11.32
N VAL A 93 -5.55 -14.65 11.40
CA VAL A 93 -5.84 -13.79 12.57
C VAL A 93 -7.33 -13.52 12.65
N ARG A 94 -7.99 -13.19 11.54
CA ARG A 94 -9.44 -12.95 11.51
C ARG A 94 -10.23 -14.17 11.99
N THR A 95 -9.90 -15.36 11.49
CA THR A 95 -10.52 -16.61 11.91
C THR A 95 -10.37 -16.83 13.42
N LYS A 96 -9.15 -16.65 13.94
CA LYS A 96 -8.89 -16.81 15.39
C LYS A 96 -9.66 -15.82 16.25
N GLN A 97 -9.86 -14.59 15.76
CA GLN A 97 -10.55 -13.51 16.48
C GLN A 97 -12.07 -13.50 16.26
N GLY A 98 -12.59 -14.36 15.40
CA GLY A 98 -14.02 -14.39 15.04
C GLY A 98 -14.46 -13.17 14.23
N LEU A 99 -13.53 -12.60 13.44
CA LEU A 99 -13.80 -11.48 12.54
C LEU A 99 -14.29 -11.98 11.18
N ALA A 100 -15.35 -11.37 10.68
CA ALA A 100 -15.94 -11.67 9.37
C ALA A 100 -15.92 -10.44 8.46
N PHE A 101 -15.93 -10.69 7.15
CA PHE A 101 -16.14 -9.66 6.14
C PHE A 101 -17.52 -9.70 5.54
N ARG A 102 -18.01 -8.53 5.16
CA ARG A 102 -19.13 -8.35 4.27
C ARG A 102 -18.77 -7.34 3.19
N VAL A 103 -18.98 -7.68 1.93
CA VAL A 103 -18.93 -6.72 0.83
C VAL A 103 -20.26 -5.97 0.84
N ASP A 104 -20.26 -4.71 1.25
CA ASP A 104 -21.47 -3.89 1.36
C ASP A 104 -21.87 -3.31 0.02
N GLN A 105 -20.88 -3.02 -0.83
CA GLN A 105 -21.07 -2.46 -2.17
C GLN A 105 -19.89 -2.86 -3.07
N GLU A 106 -20.20 -3.21 -4.31
CA GLU A 106 -19.23 -3.41 -5.39
C GLU A 106 -19.81 -2.89 -6.70
N THR A 107 -19.03 -2.05 -7.38
CA THR A 107 -19.29 -1.56 -8.74
C THR A 107 -18.02 -1.75 -9.56
N ASP A 108 -18.00 -1.35 -10.81
CA ASP A 108 -16.82 -1.48 -11.68
C ASP A 108 -15.59 -0.74 -11.13
N ASN A 109 -15.80 0.37 -10.41
CA ASN A 109 -14.73 1.25 -9.98
C ASN A 109 -14.69 1.52 -8.46
N ASN A 110 -15.67 1.05 -7.69
CA ASN A 110 -15.74 1.29 -6.25
C ASN A 110 -16.18 0.04 -5.51
N ALA A 111 -15.59 -0.20 -4.35
CA ALA A 111 -16.03 -1.25 -3.45
C ALA A 111 -15.96 -0.79 -2.00
N LYS A 112 -16.91 -1.27 -1.20
CA LYS A 112 -16.94 -1.09 0.24
C LYS A 112 -16.99 -2.46 0.91
N VAL A 113 -16.11 -2.67 1.89
CA VAL A 113 -16.04 -3.89 2.68
C VAL A 113 -16.09 -3.53 4.15
N SER A 114 -16.96 -4.18 4.91
CA SER A 114 -17.00 -4.09 6.36
C SER A 114 -16.37 -5.31 7.02
N LEU A 115 -15.45 -5.06 7.93
CA LEU A 115 -14.90 -6.05 8.87
C LEU A 115 -15.62 -5.87 10.20
N PHE A 116 -16.18 -6.93 10.73
CA PHE A 116 -16.98 -6.87 11.95
C PHE A 116 -16.81 -8.14 12.79
N LYS A 117 -17.20 -8.04 14.04
CA LYS A 117 -17.34 -9.19 14.93
C LYS A 117 -18.77 -9.26 15.43
N VAL A 118 -19.42 -10.40 15.20
CA VAL A 118 -20.82 -10.62 15.61
C VAL A 118 -20.97 -10.43 17.11
N ASP A 119 -22.09 -9.84 17.52
CA ASP A 119 -22.47 -9.58 18.93
C ASP A 119 -21.47 -8.70 19.70
N THR A 120 -20.72 -7.86 18.97
CA THR A 120 -19.83 -6.86 19.56
C THR A 120 -19.98 -5.50 18.85
N GLY A 121 -19.46 -4.45 19.48
CA GLY A 121 -19.40 -3.12 18.85
C GLY A 121 -18.28 -2.97 17.82
N TYR A 122 -17.52 -4.02 17.49
CA TYR A 122 -16.41 -3.93 16.55
C TYR A 122 -16.88 -3.86 15.11
N GLN A 123 -16.58 -2.74 14.42
CA GLN A 123 -16.89 -2.55 13.01
C GLN A 123 -15.92 -1.56 12.34
N VAL A 124 -15.27 -1.99 11.27
CA VAL A 124 -14.39 -1.15 10.46
C VAL A 124 -14.79 -1.28 8.99
N ALA A 125 -15.01 -0.15 8.32
CA ALA A 125 -15.31 -0.10 6.89
C ALA A 125 -14.08 0.33 6.09
N TYR A 126 -13.85 -0.32 4.96
CA TYR A 126 -12.77 -0.06 4.01
C TYR A 126 -13.36 0.29 2.66
N PHE A 127 -12.92 1.40 2.08
CA PHE A 127 -13.39 1.90 0.81
C PHE A 127 -12.27 1.83 -0.21
N PHE A 128 -12.55 1.17 -1.31
CA PHE A 128 -11.62 0.97 -2.40
C PHE A 128 -12.09 1.67 -3.66
N ARG A 129 -11.15 2.21 -4.40
CA ARG A 129 -11.36 2.78 -5.73
C ARG A 129 -10.46 2.07 -6.74
N LYS A 130 -10.97 1.86 -7.93
CA LYS A 130 -10.25 1.26 -9.04
C LYS A 130 -9.78 2.34 -10.02
N GLU A 131 -8.49 2.33 -10.28
CA GLU A 131 -7.82 3.08 -11.35
C GLU A 131 -7.15 2.07 -12.31
N SER A 132 -5.84 2.08 -12.41
CA SER A 132 -5.08 1.00 -13.06
C SER A 132 -5.09 -0.30 -12.25
N CYS A 133 -5.30 -0.20 -10.95
CA CYS A 133 -5.54 -1.27 -9.99
C CYS A 133 -6.46 -0.76 -8.88
N TRP A 134 -6.99 -1.67 -8.09
CA TRP A 134 -7.72 -1.32 -6.88
C TRP A 134 -6.78 -0.72 -5.83
N LYS A 135 -7.26 0.30 -5.11
CA LYS A 135 -6.55 0.95 -4.01
C LYS A 135 -7.48 1.24 -2.85
N LEU A 136 -6.99 1.07 -1.63
CA LEU A 136 -7.66 1.53 -0.43
C LEU A 136 -7.52 3.05 -0.33
N GLU A 137 -8.63 3.79 -0.37
CA GLU A 137 -8.64 5.26 -0.28
C GLU A 137 -9.13 5.80 1.06
N ARG A 138 -9.92 5.00 1.81
CA ARG A 138 -10.50 5.43 3.08
C ARG A 138 -10.77 4.24 4.01
N ARG A 139 -10.52 4.46 5.31
CA ARG A 139 -10.86 3.55 6.40
C ARG A 139 -11.74 4.28 7.41
N GLU A 140 -12.81 3.66 7.83
CA GLU A 140 -13.70 4.19 8.87
C GLU A 140 -13.82 3.19 10.01
N ASP A 141 -13.45 3.61 11.22
CA ASP A 141 -13.54 2.80 12.44
C ASP A 141 -14.74 3.28 13.26
N TRP A 142 -15.75 2.44 13.34
CA TRP A 142 -17.00 2.67 14.05
C TRP A 142 -17.10 1.81 15.34
N SER A 143 -15.98 1.21 15.74
CA SER A 143 -15.95 0.36 16.93
C SER A 143 -16.30 1.15 18.19
N MET A 144 -17.19 0.55 19.00
CA MET A 144 -17.67 1.11 20.26
C MET A 144 -17.26 0.24 21.44
#